data_b416fee0c6ae6445682a8f6dbcba9a45
#
_entry.id   b416fee0c6ae6445682a8f6dbcba9a45
#
_cell.length_a   1.000
_cell.length_b   1.000
_cell.length_c   1.000
_cell.angle_alpha   90.00
_cell.angle_beta   90.00
_cell.angle_gamma   90.00
#
_symmetry.space_group_name_H-M   'P 1'
#
loop_
_entity.id
_entity.type
_entity.pdbx_description
1 polymer ?
#
loop_
_entity_poly.entity_id
_entity_poly.type
_entity_poly.pdbx_seq_one_letter_code
_entity_poly.pdbx_strand_id
1 'polypeptide(L)'
;MKSENGSQMAMSNNINNHEWYGLLSTYTTQLGQYFNVYGGLDLRYYKGTHKAVLVDLYGGDYYVDSESRKNVKAENNALAQDANWKNEKLKVGDVVYRNYDGFVTQEGVFGQVEFNRNALATFIAGSVSNTMYWRYDRFYYDKAHAKSGKADFWSGTVKGGANYNLDEHNNVFANIGFISKAPFFEYAVFLNKENSNELN
;
A
#
# COMPACT_ATOMS: atom_id res chain seq x y z
N MET A 1 23.04 -18.35 33.87
CA MET A 1 22.15 -19.49 34.17
C MET A 1 21.27 -19.66 32.96
N LYS A 2 21.33 -20.78 32.25
CA LYS A 2 20.36 -21.08 31.20
C LYS A 2 19.03 -21.38 31.89
N SER A 3 18.00 -20.66 31.53
CA SER A 3 16.67 -20.88 32.09
C SER A 3 16.05 -22.12 31.47
N GLU A 4 15.75 -23.16 32.24
CA GLU A 4 14.96 -24.30 31.79
C GLU A 4 13.52 -23.91 31.39
N ASN A 5 13.12 -22.67 31.63
CA ASN A 5 11.77 -22.15 31.48
C ASN A 5 11.65 -21.11 30.35
N GLY A 6 12.38 -21.19 29.29
CA GLY A 6 12.28 -20.25 28.18
C GLY A 6 12.62 -18.79 28.53
N SER A 7 12.72 -17.94 27.54
CA SER A 7 12.99 -16.52 27.73
C SER A 7 11.70 -15.73 28.03
N GLN A 8 11.77 -14.86 29.02
CA GLN A 8 10.67 -13.90 29.31
C GLN A 8 10.73 -12.67 28.40
N MET A 9 11.89 -12.39 27.80
CA MET A 9 12.10 -11.30 26.87
C MET A 9 12.80 -11.83 25.63
N ALA A 10 12.46 -11.26 24.49
CA ALA A 10 13.11 -11.57 23.22
C ALA A 10 13.31 -10.28 22.42
N MET A 11 14.41 -10.19 21.72
CA MET A 11 14.66 -9.16 20.73
C MET A 11 14.26 -9.67 19.35
N SER A 12 13.51 -8.89 18.62
CA SER A 12 13.16 -9.17 17.22
C SER A 12 13.63 -8.07 16.30
N ASN A 13 14.02 -8.47 15.09
CA ASN A 13 14.31 -7.55 13.98
C ASN A 13 13.08 -7.45 13.08
N ASN A 14 12.63 -6.23 12.80
CA ASN A 14 11.59 -5.94 11.83
C ASN A 14 12.20 -5.74 10.45
N ILE A 15 11.86 -6.62 9.53
CA ILE A 15 12.29 -6.60 8.14
C ILE A 15 11.14 -6.04 7.30
N ASN A 16 11.41 -4.93 6.62
CA ASN A 16 10.46 -4.28 5.71
C ASN A 16 11.17 -4.06 4.37
N ASN A 17 10.82 -4.87 3.38
CA ASN A 17 11.35 -4.78 2.03
C ASN A 17 10.24 -4.28 1.09
N HIS A 18 10.64 -3.42 0.14
CA HIS A 18 9.73 -2.81 -0.81
C HIS A 18 10.22 -3.01 -2.23
N GLU A 19 9.37 -3.53 -3.08
CA GLU A 19 9.61 -3.73 -4.50
C GLU A 19 8.60 -2.88 -5.29
N TRP A 20 9.11 -2.03 -6.19
CA TRP A 20 8.29 -1.17 -7.06
C TRP A 20 8.63 -1.42 -8.51
N TYR A 21 7.61 -1.62 -9.32
CA TYR A 21 7.70 -1.68 -10.76
C TYR A 21 6.66 -0.74 -11.36
N GLY A 22 7.04 0.02 -12.38
CA GLY A 22 6.10 0.95 -13.00
C GLY A 22 6.42 1.24 -14.45
N LEU A 23 5.39 1.57 -15.19
CA LEU A 23 5.45 2.08 -16.55
C LEU A 23 4.64 3.38 -16.60
N LEU A 24 5.31 4.48 -16.90
CA LEU A 24 4.70 5.76 -17.21
C LEU A 24 4.95 6.06 -18.69
N SER A 25 3.87 6.20 -19.46
CA SER A 25 3.93 6.59 -20.86
C SER A 25 3.19 7.90 -21.05
N THR A 26 3.79 8.83 -21.78
CA THR A 26 3.20 10.12 -22.13
C THR A 26 3.30 10.36 -23.62
N TYR A 27 2.21 10.71 -24.21
CA TYR A 27 2.11 11.20 -25.58
C TYR A 27 1.76 12.68 -25.56
N THR A 28 2.43 13.46 -26.40
CA THR A 28 2.23 14.90 -26.53
C THR A 28 2.06 15.26 -27.99
N THR A 29 1.08 16.09 -28.28
CA THR A 29 0.86 16.61 -29.64
C THR A 29 0.32 18.04 -29.59
N GLN A 30 0.61 18.79 -30.65
CA GLN A 30 0.06 20.12 -30.85
C GLN A 30 -1.06 20.04 -31.90
N LEU A 31 -2.23 20.57 -31.56
CA LEU A 31 -3.37 20.67 -32.46
C LEU A 31 -3.57 22.12 -32.87
N GLY A 32 -3.28 22.42 -34.13
CA GLY A 32 -3.28 23.77 -34.63
C GLY A 32 -2.20 24.65 -33.98
N GLN A 33 -2.48 25.94 -33.85
CA GLN A 33 -1.51 26.92 -33.32
C GLN A 33 -1.65 27.16 -31.81
N TYR A 34 -2.75 26.77 -31.20
CA TYR A 34 -3.13 27.21 -29.86
C TYR A 34 -3.29 26.09 -28.84
N PHE A 35 -3.40 24.81 -29.27
CA PHE A 35 -3.67 23.72 -28.39
C PHE A 35 -2.48 22.77 -28.24
N ASN A 36 -2.08 22.49 -27.01
CA ASN A 36 -1.21 21.37 -26.68
C ASN A 36 -2.02 20.31 -25.96
N VAL A 37 -1.88 19.07 -26.38
CA VAL A 37 -2.60 17.92 -25.83
C VAL A 37 -1.59 16.91 -25.30
N TYR A 38 -1.82 16.48 -24.07
CA TYR A 38 -1.03 15.47 -23.37
C TYR A 38 -1.95 14.34 -22.98
N GLY A 39 -1.46 13.12 -23.04
CA GLY A 39 -2.19 11.95 -22.56
C GLY A 39 -1.25 10.82 -22.29
N GLY A 40 -1.64 9.92 -21.39
CA GLY A 40 -0.75 8.83 -21.04
C GLY A 40 -1.35 7.77 -20.15
N LEU A 41 -0.49 6.79 -19.86
CA LEU A 41 -0.78 5.64 -19.01
C LEU A 41 0.15 5.68 -17.79
N ASP A 42 -0.37 5.28 -16.64
CA ASP A 42 0.38 5.09 -15.40
C ASP A 42 0.04 3.71 -14.85
N LEU A 43 0.98 2.76 -14.96
CA LEU A 43 0.85 1.40 -14.47
C LEU A 43 1.87 1.18 -13.36
N ARG A 44 1.42 0.72 -12.19
CA ARG A 44 2.28 0.46 -11.03
C ARG A 44 1.96 -0.87 -10.39
N TYR A 45 3.01 -1.54 -9.96
CA TYR A 45 2.95 -2.71 -9.10
C TYR A 45 3.86 -2.50 -7.90
N TYR A 46 3.34 -2.78 -6.74
CA TYR A 46 4.08 -2.72 -5.49
C TYR A 46 3.91 -4.01 -4.70
N LYS A 47 5.00 -4.46 -4.09
CA LYS A 47 5.01 -5.51 -3.09
C LYS A 47 5.80 -5.04 -1.87
N GLY A 48 5.17 -5.09 -0.70
CA GLY A 48 5.80 -4.85 0.58
C GLY A 48 5.88 -6.14 1.38
N THR A 49 7.09 -6.57 1.76
CA THR A 49 7.27 -7.72 2.66
C THR A 49 7.52 -7.21 4.06
N HIS A 50 6.68 -7.67 5.00
CA HIS A 50 6.75 -7.32 6.41
C HIS A 50 6.91 -8.56 7.26
N LYS A 51 8.05 -8.67 7.96
CA LYS A 51 8.41 -9.85 8.74
C LYS A 51 9.12 -9.43 10.02
N ALA A 52 8.84 -10.12 11.13
CA ALA A 52 9.62 -10.01 12.35
C ALA A 52 10.31 -11.35 12.65
N VAL A 53 11.59 -11.30 13.02
CA VAL A 53 12.41 -12.48 13.26
C VAL A 53 13.14 -12.32 14.60
N LEU A 54 13.15 -13.36 15.42
CA LEU A 54 13.88 -13.38 16.69
C LEU A 54 15.38 -13.29 16.44
N VAL A 55 16.07 -12.38 17.13
CA VAL A 55 17.53 -12.19 17.01
C VAL A 55 18.28 -12.41 18.30
N ASP A 56 17.63 -12.27 19.46
CA ASP A 56 18.24 -12.54 20.77
C ASP A 56 17.17 -13.00 21.78
N LEU A 57 17.54 -13.99 22.57
CA LEU A 57 16.70 -14.53 23.66
C LEU A 57 17.26 -14.23 25.05
N TYR A 58 18.26 -13.35 25.13
CA TYR A 58 18.90 -12.92 26.39
C TYR A 58 19.34 -14.07 27.30
N GLY A 59 19.89 -15.13 26.68
CA GLY A 59 20.36 -16.32 27.37
C GLY A 59 19.33 -17.42 27.61
N GLY A 60 18.08 -17.22 27.17
CA GLY A 60 17.05 -18.28 27.15
C GLY A 60 17.28 -19.26 26.00
N ASP A 61 16.76 -20.48 26.15
CA ASP A 61 16.88 -21.53 25.13
C ASP A 61 15.78 -21.41 24.05
N TYR A 62 14.65 -20.79 24.37
CA TYR A 62 13.50 -20.57 23.47
C TYR A 62 12.62 -19.43 23.97
N TYR A 63 11.75 -18.94 23.11
CA TYR A 63 10.69 -17.96 23.40
C TYR A 63 9.33 -18.56 23.05
N VAL A 64 8.30 -18.27 23.84
CA VAL A 64 6.91 -18.68 23.57
C VAL A 64 6.07 -17.43 23.32
N ASP A 65 5.52 -17.31 22.12
CA ASP A 65 4.59 -16.23 21.75
C ASP A 65 3.15 -16.69 21.94
N SER A 66 2.62 -16.56 23.15
CA SER A 66 1.26 -16.94 23.50
C SER A 66 0.19 -15.88 23.19
N GLU A 67 0.59 -14.69 22.75
CA GLU A 67 -0.29 -13.52 22.67
C GLU A 67 -0.60 -13.08 21.22
N SER A 68 0.36 -13.17 20.29
CA SER A 68 0.23 -12.54 18.97
C SER A 68 -0.94 -13.06 18.15
N ARG A 69 -1.30 -14.34 18.29
CA ARG A 69 -2.43 -14.97 17.58
C ARG A 69 -3.70 -15.13 18.41
N LYS A 70 -3.72 -14.60 19.63
CA LYS A 70 -4.81 -14.79 20.59
C LYS A 70 -6.14 -14.23 20.12
N ASN A 71 -6.13 -13.12 19.41
CA ASN A 71 -7.33 -12.42 18.98
C ASN A 71 -7.75 -12.75 17.54
N VAL A 72 -7.10 -13.70 16.89
CA VAL A 72 -7.47 -14.10 15.52
C VAL A 72 -8.74 -14.95 15.58
N LYS A 73 -9.75 -14.54 14.82
CA LYS A 73 -11.03 -15.27 14.76
C LYS A 73 -10.84 -16.63 14.10
N ALA A 74 -11.32 -17.70 14.75
CA ALA A 74 -11.15 -19.07 14.30
C ALA A 74 -11.81 -19.35 12.93
N GLU A 75 -12.92 -18.71 12.63
CA GLU A 75 -13.63 -18.84 11.36
C GLU A 75 -12.83 -18.34 10.15
N ASN A 76 -11.89 -17.41 10.39
CA ASN A 76 -11.09 -16.78 9.33
C ASN A 76 -9.66 -17.31 9.28
N ASN A 77 -9.27 -18.22 10.19
CA ASN A 77 -7.89 -18.65 10.31
C ASN A 77 -7.73 -20.08 10.83
N ALA A 78 -7.36 -21.00 9.95
CA ALA A 78 -7.11 -22.39 10.31
C ALA A 78 -6.00 -22.55 11.36
N LEU A 79 -4.99 -21.66 11.40
CA LEU A 79 -3.92 -21.68 12.41
C LEU A 79 -4.43 -21.30 13.80
N ALA A 80 -5.46 -20.46 13.91
CA ALA A 80 -6.07 -20.14 15.20
C ALA A 80 -6.79 -21.33 15.85
N GLN A 81 -7.13 -22.35 15.05
CA GLN A 81 -7.72 -23.59 15.53
C GLN A 81 -6.69 -24.59 16.03
N ASP A 82 -5.43 -24.43 15.65
CA ASP A 82 -4.31 -25.20 16.19
C ASP A 82 -3.95 -24.67 17.59
N ALA A 83 -4.45 -25.31 18.64
CA ALA A 83 -4.15 -24.93 20.01
C ALA A 83 -2.66 -25.00 20.38
N ASN A 84 -1.82 -25.62 19.58
CA ASN A 84 -0.41 -25.83 19.86
C ASN A 84 0.44 -24.59 19.57
N TRP A 85 0.01 -23.66 18.71
CA TRP A 85 0.78 -22.46 18.38
C TRP A 85 1.22 -21.64 19.62
N LYS A 86 0.38 -21.56 20.63
CA LYS A 86 0.65 -20.81 21.87
C LYS A 86 1.72 -21.45 22.77
N ASN A 87 2.10 -22.69 22.47
CA ASN A 87 3.13 -23.42 23.20
C ASN A 87 4.37 -23.68 22.34
N GLU A 88 4.41 -23.12 21.13
CA GLU A 88 5.53 -23.30 20.22
C GLU A 88 6.80 -22.67 20.78
N LYS A 89 7.89 -23.44 20.82
CA LYS A 89 9.20 -23.01 21.33
C LYS A 89 10.02 -22.40 20.20
N LEU A 90 9.91 -21.08 20.04
CA LEU A 90 10.63 -20.33 19.01
C LEU A 90 12.09 -20.10 19.40
N LYS A 91 12.99 -20.17 18.43
CA LYS A 91 14.43 -19.94 18.57
C LYS A 91 14.87 -18.69 17.80
N VAL A 92 16.10 -18.27 18.00
CA VAL A 92 16.74 -17.24 17.17
C VAL A 92 16.67 -17.67 15.70
N GLY A 93 16.19 -16.77 14.82
CA GLY A 93 15.91 -17.02 13.41
C GLY A 93 14.45 -17.33 13.10
N ASP A 94 13.66 -17.72 14.10
CA ASP A 94 12.23 -17.99 13.88
C ASP A 94 11.41 -16.72 13.75
N VAL A 95 10.30 -16.84 13.03
CA VAL A 95 9.33 -15.75 12.83
C VAL A 95 8.49 -15.54 14.07
N VAL A 96 8.32 -14.27 14.42
CA VAL A 96 7.47 -13.84 15.55
C VAL A 96 6.64 -12.63 15.14
N TYR A 97 5.48 -12.44 15.71
CA TYR A 97 4.56 -11.30 15.60
C TYR A 97 3.92 -11.09 14.22
N ARG A 98 4.68 -11.19 13.11
CA ARG A 98 4.15 -10.96 11.75
C ARG A 98 4.99 -11.58 10.65
N ASN A 99 4.33 -12.00 9.56
CA ASN A 99 4.98 -12.43 8.33
C ASN A 99 3.98 -12.34 7.16
N TYR A 100 3.93 -11.20 6.48
CA TYR A 100 3.03 -11.01 5.35
C TYR A 100 3.66 -10.21 4.22
N ASP A 101 3.14 -10.43 3.02
CA ASP A 101 3.35 -9.56 1.86
C ASP A 101 2.07 -8.77 1.59
N GLY A 102 2.20 -7.46 1.44
CA GLY A 102 1.15 -6.59 0.94
C GLY A 102 1.38 -6.25 -0.52
N PHE A 103 0.34 -6.26 -1.32
CA PHE A 103 0.40 -6.02 -2.76
C PHE A 103 -0.52 -4.88 -3.15
N VAL A 104 -0.04 -4.03 -4.06
CA VAL A 104 -0.82 -2.96 -4.67
C VAL A 104 -0.56 -2.96 -6.16
N THR A 105 -1.62 -2.95 -6.96
CA THR A 105 -1.55 -2.58 -8.37
C THR A 105 -2.34 -1.31 -8.58
N GLN A 106 -1.82 -0.44 -9.44
CA GLN A 106 -2.53 0.74 -9.89
C GLN A 106 -2.43 0.84 -11.39
N GLU A 107 -3.58 1.02 -12.03
CA GLU A 107 -3.71 1.19 -13.46
C GLU A 107 -4.48 2.48 -13.71
N GLY A 108 -3.90 3.40 -14.47
CA GLY A 108 -4.49 4.71 -14.69
C GLY A 108 -4.22 5.29 -16.06
N VAL A 109 -5.10 6.19 -16.47
CA VAL A 109 -4.97 7.04 -17.64
C VAL A 109 -5.11 8.49 -17.22
N PHE A 110 -4.42 9.36 -17.92
CA PHE A 110 -4.51 10.79 -17.71
C PHE A 110 -4.49 11.57 -19.02
N GLY A 111 -5.03 12.76 -19.00
CA GLY A 111 -5.00 13.67 -20.12
C GLY A 111 -5.05 15.12 -19.70
N GLN A 112 -4.50 15.98 -20.53
CA GLN A 112 -4.52 17.44 -20.37
C GLN A 112 -4.61 18.11 -21.72
N VAL A 113 -5.39 19.15 -21.79
CA VAL A 113 -5.44 20.06 -22.94
C VAL A 113 -5.09 21.47 -22.44
N GLU A 114 -4.18 22.10 -23.11
CA GLU A 114 -3.79 23.49 -22.88
C GLU A 114 -4.20 24.31 -24.10
N PHE A 115 -4.70 25.49 -23.84
CA PHE A 115 -4.95 26.52 -24.85
C PHE A 115 -4.15 27.75 -24.54
N ASN A 116 -3.36 28.21 -25.51
CA ASN A 116 -2.50 29.37 -25.38
C ASN A 116 -2.74 30.31 -26.57
N ARG A 117 -3.25 31.52 -26.28
CA ARG A 117 -3.44 32.53 -27.28
C ARG A 117 -3.22 33.94 -26.72
N ASN A 118 -2.26 34.66 -27.27
CA ASN A 118 -1.91 36.01 -26.82
C ASN A 118 -1.63 36.07 -25.30
N ALA A 119 -2.41 36.87 -24.59
CA ALA A 119 -2.31 37.04 -23.13
C ALA A 119 -2.95 35.91 -22.33
N LEU A 120 -3.75 35.03 -22.96
CA LEU A 120 -4.52 34.00 -22.28
C LEU A 120 -3.88 32.63 -22.40
N ALA A 121 -3.61 31.98 -21.26
CA ALA A 121 -3.27 30.55 -21.14
C ALA A 121 -4.28 29.84 -20.27
N THR A 122 -4.84 28.73 -20.71
CA THR A 122 -5.78 27.93 -19.94
C THR A 122 -5.44 26.45 -20.07
N PHE A 123 -5.88 25.66 -19.09
CA PHE A 123 -5.79 24.20 -19.18
C PHE A 123 -6.98 23.51 -18.52
N ILE A 124 -7.27 22.33 -19.00
CA ILE A 124 -8.09 21.32 -18.32
C ILE A 124 -7.31 20.01 -18.31
N ALA A 125 -7.30 19.34 -17.15
CA ALA A 125 -6.64 18.05 -16.98
C ALA A 125 -7.50 17.10 -16.17
N GLY A 126 -7.40 15.82 -16.48
CA GLY A 126 -8.10 14.77 -15.75
C GLY A 126 -7.32 13.47 -15.72
N SER A 127 -7.62 12.67 -14.72
CA SER A 127 -7.12 11.31 -14.62
C SER A 127 -8.17 10.41 -13.99
N VAL A 128 -8.11 9.13 -14.35
CA VAL A 128 -8.86 8.07 -13.69
C VAL A 128 -7.92 6.89 -13.49
N SER A 129 -8.01 6.26 -12.33
CA SER A 129 -7.22 5.07 -12.01
C SER A 129 -8.01 4.10 -11.15
N ASN A 130 -7.70 2.82 -11.31
CA ASN A 130 -8.11 1.76 -10.40
C ASN A 130 -6.91 1.33 -9.56
N THR A 131 -7.10 1.21 -8.25
CA THR A 131 -6.09 0.70 -7.32
C THR A 131 -6.63 -0.54 -6.65
N MET A 132 -5.92 -1.66 -6.78
CA MET A 132 -6.28 -2.95 -6.22
C MET A 132 -5.29 -3.37 -5.14
N TYR A 133 -5.81 -3.84 -4.02
CA TYR A 133 -5.07 -4.30 -2.86
C TYR A 133 -5.33 -5.76 -2.56
N TRP A 134 -4.29 -6.51 -2.13
CA TRP A 134 -4.41 -7.83 -1.52
C TRP A 134 -3.22 -8.12 -0.61
N ARG A 135 -3.37 -9.14 0.26
CA ARG A 135 -2.33 -9.61 1.18
C ARG A 135 -2.07 -11.10 0.98
N TYR A 136 -0.88 -11.50 1.37
CA TYR A 136 -0.52 -12.88 1.57
C TYR A 136 0.12 -13.01 2.96
N ASP A 137 -0.63 -13.52 3.92
CA ASP A 137 -0.22 -13.62 5.32
C ASP A 137 0.12 -15.06 5.69
N ARG A 138 1.33 -15.28 6.21
CA ARG A 138 1.87 -16.58 6.60
C ARG A 138 1.97 -16.75 8.10
N PHE A 139 1.61 -15.73 8.88
CA PHE A 139 1.71 -15.76 10.33
C PHE A 139 0.40 -16.14 10.98
N TYR A 140 -0.71 -15.58 10.52
CA TYR A 140 -2.04 -15.86 11.06
C TYR A 140 -2.77 -16.95 10.30
N TYR A 141 -2.35 -17.31 9.08
CA TYR A 141 -3.08 -18.21 8.18
C TYR A 141 -2.21 -19.35 7.69
N ASP A 142 -2.84 -20.52 7.51
CA ASP A 142 -2.22 -21.63 6.78
C ASP A 142 -2.09 -21.31 5.28
N LYS A 143 -1.41 -22.17 4.54
CA LYS A 143 -1.15 -21.97 3.11
C LYS A 143 -2.45 -21.83 2.27
N ALA A 144 -3.51 -22.51 2.66
CA ALA A 144 -4.78 -22.49 1.93
C ALA A 144 -5.52 -21.16 2.10
N HIS A 145 -5.39 -20.52 3.26
CA HIS A 145 -6.09 -19.29 3.65
C HIS A 145 -5.19 -18.04 3.66
N ALA A 146 -3.90 -18.19 3.36
CA ALA A 146 -2.92 -17.10 3.45
C ALA A 146 -3.21 -15.92 2.52
N LYS A 147 -3.89 -16.14 1.39
CA LYS A 147 -4.23 -15.10 0.44
C LYS A 147 -5.58 -14.46 0.78
N SER A 148 -5.58 -13.16 0.95
CA SER A 148 -6.81 -12.37 1.18
C SER A 148 -7.68 -12.29 -0.06
N GLY A 149 -8.92 -11.85 0.11
CA GLY A 149 -9.70 -11.24 -0.95
C GLY A 149 -8.97 -10.04 -1.57
N LYS A 150 -9.47 -9.59 -2.71
CA LYS A 150 -9.00 -8.36 -3.35
C LYS A 150 -10.00 -7.25 -3.09
N ALA A 151 -9.49 -6.05 -2.78
CA ALA A 151 -10.27 -4.83 -2.71
C ALA A 151 -9.79 -3.87 -3.80
N ASP A 152 -10.70 -3.31 -4.58
CA ASP A 152 -10.40 -2.37 -5.63
C ASP A 152 -11.15 -1.05 -5.45
N PHE A 153 -10.49 0.03 -5.80
CA PHE A 153 -10.99 1.39 -5.62
C PHE A 153 -10.72 2.24 -6.85
N TRP A 154 -11.75 2.89 -7.35
CA TRP A 154 -11.62 3.90 -8.37
C TRP A 154 -11.26 5.25 -7.77
N SER A 155 -10.34 5.92 -8.41
CA SER A 155 -9.85 7.24 -8.04
C SER A 155 -9.80 8.12 -9.28
N GLY A 156 -9.80 9.43 -9.08
CA GLY A 156 -9.70 10.34 -10.20
C GLY A 156 -9.43 11.77 -9.78
N THR A 157 -8.96 12.54 -10.75
CA THR A 157 -8.76 13.96 -10.61
C THR A 157 -9.37 14.69 -11.79
N VAL A 158 -9.94 15.86 -11.52
CA VAL A 158 -10.26 16.85 -12.55
C VAL A 158 -9.74 18.18 -12.05
N LYS A 159 -9.00 18.89 -12.87
CA LYS A 159 -8.50 20.23 -12.55
C LYS A 159 -8.46 21.10 -13.80
N GLY A 160 -8.61 22.39 -13.59
CA GLY A 160 -8.50 23.37 -14.64
C GLY A 160 -8.02 24.70 -14.10
N GLY A 161 -7.50 25.52 -14.98
CA GLY A 161 -7.02 26.82 -14.60
C GLY A 161 -6.85 27.75 -15.80
N ALA A 162 -6.72 29.02 -15.49
CA ALA A 162 -6.45 30.06 -16.45
C ALA A 162 -5.42 31.06 -15.89
N ASN A 163 -4.61 31.58 -16.77
CA ASN A 163 -3.71 32.70 -16.53
C ASN A 163 -3.96 33.75 -17.60
N TYR A 164 -4.03 35.01 -17.20
CA TYR A 164 -4.16 36.13 -18.10
C TYR A 164 -3.07 37.18 -17.80
N ASN A 165 -2.24 37.46 -18.77
CA ASN A 165 -1.22 38.51 -18.66
C ASN A 165 -1.86 39.88 -18.90
N LEU A 166 -1.90 40.71 -17.88
CA LEU A 166 -2.44 42.08 -17.95
C LEU A 166 -1.50 43.00 -18.74
N ASP A 167 -0.19 42.86 -18.50
CA ASP A 167 0.89 43.56 -19.16
C ASP A 167 2.19 42.71 -19.09
N GLU A 168 3.33 43.28 -19.45
CA GLU A 168 4.65 42.61 -19.45
C GLU A 168 5.13 42.19 -18.04
N HIS A 169 4.59 42.78 -16.98
CA HIS A 169 5.02 42.59 -15.60
C HIS A 169 3.95 41.96 -14.69
N ASN A 170 2.69 42.02 -15.08
CA ASN A 170 1.57 41.62 -14.23
C ASN A 170 0.70 40.56 -14.89
N ASN A 171 0.33 39.52 -14.12
CA ASN A 171 -0.63 38.53 -14.52
C ASN A 171 -1.61 38.17 -13.40
N VAL A 172 -2.75 37.62 -13.78
CA VAL A 172 -3.75 37.07 -12.85
C VAL A 172 -3.98 35.62 -13.23
N PHE A 173 -4.01 34.74 -12.23
CA PHE A 173 -4.30 33.32 -12.45
C PHE A 173 -5.28 32.78 -11.44
N ALA A 174 -6.02 31.75 -11.84
CA ALA A 174 -6.90 30.97 -10.98
C ALA A 174 -6.86 29.49 -11.37
N ASN A 175 -6.88 28.61 -10.36
CA ASN A 175 -6.93 27.17 -10.55
C ASN A 175 -7.98 26.55 -9.62
N ILE A 176 -8.69 25.55 -10.12
CA ILE A 176 -9.63 24.75 -9.35
C ILE A 176 -9.43 23.27 -9.67
N GLY A 177 -9.64 22.41 -8.68
CA GLY A 177 -9.56 20.96 -8.90
C GLY A 177 -10.32 20.16 -7.87
N PHE A 178 -10.73 18.98 -8.29
CA PHE A 178 -11.30 17.94 -7.46
C PHE A 178 -10.44 16.70 -7.53
N ILE A 179 -10.17 16.08 -6.37
CA ILE A 179 -9.30 14.89 -6.24
C ILE A 179 -10.02 13.87 -5.38
N SER A 180 -10.22 12.67 -5.92
CA SER A 180 -10.62 11.47 -5.19
C SER A 180 -9.45 10.49 -5.16
N LYS A 181 -9.14 9.93 -4.00
CA LYS A 181 -8.02 9.00 -3.79
C LYS A 181 -8.52 7.67 -3.25
N ALA A 182 -7.82 6.58 -3.62
CA ALA A 182 -7.99 5.30 -2.97
C ALA A 182 -7.62 5.39 -1.47
N PRO A 183 -8.28 4.62 -0.59
CA PRO A 183 -7.95 4.55 0.83
C PRO A 183 -6.56 3.96 1.05
N PHE A 184 -6.01 4.14 2.26
CA PHE A 184 -4.73 3.54 2.61
C PHE A 184 -4.85 2.03 2.79
N PHE A 185 -3.77 1.30 2.47
CA PHE A 185 -3.69 -0.15 2.57
C PHE A 185 -4.00 -0.66 4.00
N GLU A 186 -3.28 -0.15 5.00
CA GLU A 186 -3.51 -0.51 6.41
C GLU A 186 -4.59 0.37 7.02
N TYR A 187 -5.36 -0.22 7.93
CA TYR A 187 -6.45 0.39 8.70
C TYR A 187 -7.68 0.81 7.89
N ALA A 188 -7.56 1.13 6.60
CA ALA A 188 -8.68 1.50 5.78
C ALA A 188 -9.18 0.37 4.87
N VAL A 189 -8.28 -0.52 4.43
CA VAL A 189 -8.61 -1.67 3.56
C VAL A 189 -8.53 -2.98 4.33
N PHE A 190 -7.48 -3.18 5.15
CA PHE A 190 -7.29 -4.38 5.95
C PHE A 190 -7.35 -4.05 7.44
N LEU A 191 -8.11 -4.87 8.18
CA LEU A 191 -8.17 -4.81 9.64
C LEU A 191 -6.87 -5.34 10.24
N ASN A 192 -6.20 -4.49 11.01
CA ASN A 192 -4.83 -4.78 11.48
C ASN A 192 -4.76 -5.51 12.83
N LYS A 193 -5.83 -5.54 13.62
CA LYS A 193 -5.77 -6.03 15.00
C LYS A 193 -6.20 -7.46 15.19
N GLU A 194 -7.18 -7.94 14.46
CA GLU A 194 -7.84 -9.21 14.74
C GLU A 194 -7.71 -10.22 13.62
N ASN A 195 -7.59 -9.71 12.40
CA ASN A 195 -7.49 -10.55 11.23
C ASN A 195 -6.85 -9.79 10.07
N SER A 196 -5.61 -10.04 9.81
CA SER A 196 -4.82 -9.30 8.83
C SER A 196 -5.30 -9.42 7.38
N ASN A 197 -6.10 -10.44 7.05
CA ASN A 197 -6.64 -10.68 5.71
C ASN A 197 -8.11 -10.27 5.56
N GLU A 198 -8.75 -9.82 6.62
CA GLU A 198 -10.14 -9.35 6.58
C GLU A 198 -10.17 -7.94 5.98
N LEU A 199 -11.04 -7.76 5.00
CA LEU A 199 -11.32 -6.45 4.40
C LEU A 199 -12.27 -5.66 5.30
N ASN A 200 -12.02 -4.36 5.40
CA ASN A 200 -12.83 -3.43 6.19
C ASN A 200 -14.12 -3.05 5.42
#